data_d955b78c81b36bcf2c119030825a5270
#
_entry.id   d955b78c81b36bcf2c119030825a5270
#
_cell.length_a   1.000
_cell.length_b   1.000
_cell.length_c   1.000
_cell.angle_alpha   90.00
_cell.angle_beta   90.00
_cell.angle_gamma   90.00
#
_symmetry.space_group_name_H-M   'P 1'
#
loop_
_entity.id
_entity.type
_entity.pdbx_description
1 polymer ?
#
loop_
_entity_poly.entity_id
_entity_poly.type
_entity_poly.pdbx_seq_one_letter_code
_entity_poly.pdbx_strand_id
1 'polypeptide(L)'
;MTNNTIFDDVFRTIVEKMTYLIVPLINEVFHTSYPEDVKIMHLRNEHQLEDGELITDARLLIGDKVYHIECQSSDDTMMAIRMFEYDLAIALENRRRVGRKFYVEFPKSCVIYLRSTKNTRDVEEVKVLF
;
A
#
# COMPACT_ATOMS: atom_id res chain seq x y z
N MET A 1 20.90 5.51 -7.09
CA MET A 1 21.20 5.68 -5.66
C MET A 1 19.91 6.03 -4.92
N THR A 2 19.48 5.16 -4.06
CA THR A 2 18.26 5.37 -3.32
C THR A 2 18.54 6.25 -2.10
N ASN A 3 17.81 7.35 -1.98
CA ASN A 3 17.87 8.22 -0.82
C ASN A 3 16.94 7.64 0.26
N ASN A 4 17.36 6.53 0.86
CA ASN A 4 16.64 5.99 1.99
C ASN A 4 16.82 6.92 3.18
N THR A 5 15.71 7.47 3.66
CA THR A 5 15.73 8.25 4.89
C THR A 5 15.70 7.28 6.09
N ILE A 6 16.06 7.80 7.26
CA ILE A 6 15.95 7.03 8.50
C ILE A 6 14.48 6.59 8.75
N PHE A 7 13.53 7.39 8.30
CA PHE A 7 12.11 7.07 8.43
C PHE A 7 11.72 5.85 7.57
N ASP A 8 12.28 5.74 6.37
CA ASP A 8 12.06 4.59 5.49
C ASP A 8 12.55 3.31 6.15
N ASP A 9 13.72 3.37 6.79
CA ASP A 9 14.30 2.23 7.50
C ASP A 9 13.46 1.82 8.70
N VAL A 10 12.96 2.79 9.46
CA VAL A 10 12.09 2.53 10.62
C VAL A 10 10.78 1.91 10.15
N PHE A 11 10.15 2.45 9.11
CA PHE A 11 8.91 1.91 8.57
C PHE A 11 9.09 0.48 8.09
N ARG A 12 10.17 0.22 7.35
CA ARG A 12 10.48 -1.13 6.86
C ARG A 12 10.68 -2.10 8.02
N THR A 13 11.38 -1.68 9.07
CA THR A 13 11.60 -2.51 10.26
C THR A 13 10.28 -2.85 10.94
N ILE A 14 9.38 -1.88 11.08
CA ILE A 14 8.06 -2.11 11.66
C ILE A 14 7.29 -3.14 10.84
N VAL A 15 7.28 -2.99 9.52
CA VAL A 15 6.55 -3.89 8.63
C VAL A 15 7.13 -5.30 8.68
N GLU A 16 8.46 -5.43 8.62
CA GLU A 16 9.11 -6.74 8.51
C GLU A 16 9.21 -7.49 9.84
N LYS A 17 9.48 -6.78 10.93
CA LYS A 17 9.81 -7.39 12.22
C LYS A 17 8.79 -7.16 13.32
N MET A 18 7.98 -6.11 13.18
CA MET A 18 7.00 -5.72 14.19
C MET A 18 5.61 -5.56 13.57
N THR A 19 5.20 -6.57 12.82
CA THR A 19 3.93 -6.53 12.08
C THR A 19 2.73 -6.24 12.97
N TYR A 20 2.78 -6.65 14.23
CA TYR A 20 1.69 -6.38 15.18
C TYR A 20 1.45 -4.88 15.39
N LEU A 21 2.45 -4.04 15.11
CA LEU A 21 2.28 -2.58 15.20
C LEU A 21 1.52 -2.00 14.01
N ILE A 22 1.46 -2.72 12.89
CA ILE A 22 0.75 -2.23 11.71
C ILE A 22 -0.75 -2.51 11.77
N VAL A 23 -1.17 -3.45 12.59
CA VAL A 23 -2.60 -3.80 12.72
C VAL A 23 -3.43 -2.62 13.23
N PRO A 24 -3.02 -1.89 14.29
CA PRO A 24 -3.78 -0.70 14.70
C PRO A 24 -3.89 0.35 13.59
N LEU A 25 -2.86 0.52 12.79
CA LEU A 25 -2.88 1.45 11.66
C LEU A 25 -3.90 1.00 10.62
N ILE A 26 -3.90 -0.26 10.25
CA ILE A 26 -4.87 -0.82 9.29
C ILE A 26 -6.28 -0.64 9.81
N ASN A 27 -6.51 -0.95 11.08
CA ASN A 27 -7.83 -0.80 11.69
C ASN A 27 -8.31 0.66 11.65
N GLU A 28 -7.42 1.60 11.92
CA GLU A 28 -7.76 3.02 11.91
C GLU A 28 -8.09 3.50 10.49
N VAL A 29 -7.23 3.21 9.54
CA VAL A 29 -7.35 3.73 8.17
C VAL A 29 -8.52 3.07 7.43
N PHE A 30 -8.68 1.76 7.56
CA PHE A 30 -9.65 1.00 6.77
C PHE A 30 -10.91 0.64 7.55
N HIS A 31 -11.05 1.14 8.77
CA HIS A 31 -12.23 0.88 9.63
C HIS A 31 -12.47 -0.60 9.84
N THR A 32 -11.40 -1.34 10.09
CA THR A 32 -11.43 -2.76 10.40
C THR A 32 -11.25 -2.98 11.88
N SER A 33 -11.42 -4.24 12.32
CA SER A 33 -11.35 -4.61 13.75
C SER A 33 -10.52 -5.88 13.92
N TYR A 34 -9.39 -5.97 13.23
CA TYR A 34 -8.52 -7.13 13.36
C TYR A 34 -7.90 -7.18 14.75
N PRO A 35 -7.82 -8.38 15.36
CA PRO A 35 -7.08 -8.54 16.62
C PRO A 35 -5.57 -8.36 16.39
N GLU A 36 -4.85 -7.99 17.45
CA GLU A 36 -3.41 -7.75 17.34
C GLU A 36 -2.62 -8.97 16.86
N ASP A 37 -3.13 -10.16 17.16
CA ASP A 37 -2.50 -11.43 16.79
C ASP A 37 -3.00 -12.00 15.48
N VAL A 38 -3.73 -11.21 14.68
CA VAL A 38 -4.22 -11.68 13.39
C VAL A 38 -3.05 -12.13 12.52
N LYS A 39 -3.28 -13.23 11.80
CA LYS A 39 -2.26 -13.76 10.90
C LYS A 39 -2.10 -12.84 9.69
N ILE A 40 -0.89 -12.37 9.48
CA ILE A 40 -0.53 -11.49 8.37
C ILE A 40 0.52 -12.21 7.53
N MET A 41 0.25 -12.26 6.22
CA MET A 41 1.23 -12.76 5.26
C MET A 41 1.83 -11.56 4.51
N HIS A 42 3.15 -11.48 4.50
CA HIS A 42 3.86 -10.48 3.70
C HIS A 42 3.94 -10.94 2.27
N LEU A 43 3.50 -10.08 1.36
CA LEU A 43 3.59 -10.36 -0.07
C LEU A 43 4.83 -9.67 -0.63
N ARG A 44 5.48 -10.33 -1.58
CA ARG A 44 6.63 -9.73 -2.25
C ARG A 44 6.19 -8.56 -3.10
N ASN A 45 6.98 -7.50 -3.04
CA ASN A 45 6.87 -6.42 -4.00
C ASN A 45 7.70 -6.81 -5.24
N GLU A 46 7.02 -7.31 -6.27
CA GLU A 46 7.68 -7.71 -7.52
C GLU A 46 7.82 -6.54 -8.50
N HIS A 47 7.20 -5.41 -8.19
CA HIS A 47 7.27 -4.21 -9.02
C HIS A 47 8.34 -3.27 -8.50
N GLN A 48 9.61 -3.67 -8.69
CA GLN A 48 10.70 -2.72 -8.56
C GLN A 48 10.67 -1.80 -9.76
N LEU A 49 10.79 -0.50 -9.51
CA LEU A 49 10.99 0.44 -10.59
C LEU A 49 12.27 0.09 -11.34
N GLU A 50 12.26 0.26 -12.66
CA GLU A 50 13.38 -0.11 -13.52
C GLU A 50 14.70 0.61 -13.15
N ASP A 51 14.60 1.73 -12.44
CA ASP A 51 15.75 2.49 -11.98
C ASP A 51 16.37 1.97 -10.68
N GLY A 52 15.83 0.88 -10.13
CA GLY A 52 16.33 0.27 -8.90
C GLY A 52 15.94 1.01 -7.63
N GLU A 53 15.01 1.96 -7.69
CA GLU A 53 14.51 2.59 -6.48
C GLU A 53 13.81 1.57 -5.59
N LEU A 54 14.22 1.55 -4.34
CA LEU A 54 13.50 0.80 -3.32
C LEU A 54 12.24 1.57 -2.96
N ILE A 55 11.10 0.99 -3.27
CA ILE A 55 9.83 1.55 -2.84
C ILE A 55 9.64 1.13 -1.38
N THR A 56 9.44 2.11 -0.52
CA THR A 56 9.12 1.86 0.87
C THR A 56 7.64 1.56 0.97
N ASP A 57 7.26 0.35 0.61
CA ASP A 57 5.89 -0.09 0.66
C ASP A 57 5.76 -1.42 1.39
N ALA A 58 4.56 -1.71 1.82
CA ALA A 58 4.18 -2.97 2.41
C ALA A 58 2.97 -3.53 1.68
N ARG A 59 3.05 -4.79 1.29
CA ARG A 59 1.90 -5.53 0.80
C ARG A 59 1.61 -6.65 1.78
N LEU A 60 0.42 -6.65 2.31
CA LEU A 60 0.00 -7.57 3.36
C LEU A 60 -1.27 -8.28 2.94
N LEU A 61 -1.33 -9.58 3.20
CA LEU A 61 -2.54 -10.37 3.05
C LEU A 61 -3.07 -10.68 4.44
N ILE A 62 -4.31 -10.26 4.70
CA ILE A 62 -5.03 -10.58 5.93
C ILE A 62 -6.34 -11.25 5.51
N GLY A 63 -6.47 -12.54 5.80
CA GLY A 63 -7.59 -13.31 5.28
C GLY A 63 -7.53 -13.37 3.77
N ASP A 64 -8.55 -12.85 3.10
CA ASP A 64 -8.62 -12.77 1.64
C ASP A 64 -8.40 -11.36 1.10
N LYS A 65 -8.01 -10.41 1.96
CA LYS A 65 -7.84 -9.00 1.59
C LYS A 65 -6.37 -8.63 1.49
N VAL A 66 -6.03 -7.95 0.41
CA VAL A 66 -4.69 -7.40 0.19
C VAL A 66 -4.68 -5.93 0.60
N TYR A 67 -3.70 -5.57 1.40
CA TYR A 67 -3.47 -4.19 1.83
C TYR A 67 -2.15 -3.70 1.26
N HIS A 68 -2.19 -2.52 0.67
CA HIS A 68 -1.01 -1.85 0.14
C HIS A 68 -0.80 -0.55 0.90
N ILE A 69 0.30 -0.47 1.64
CA ILE A 69 0.61 0.67 2.50
C ILE A 69 1.94 1.23 2.04
N GLU A 70 1.96 2.51 1.70
CA GLU A 70 3.17 3.20 1.28
C GLU A 70 3.46 4.33 2.24
N CYS A 71 4.76 4.56 2.52
CA CYS A 71 5.21 5.62 3.41
C CYS A 71 5.99 6.66 2.61
N GLN A 72 5.60 7.92 2.75
CA GLN A 72 6.25 9.05 2.09
C GLN A 72 6.64 10.09 3.13
N SER A 73 7.77 10.75 2.89
CA SER A 73 8.23 11.77 3.83
C SER A 73 7.39 13.03 3.78
N SER A 74 6.86 13.38 2.62
CA SER A 74 6.04 14.59 2.46
C SER A 74 4.96 14.38 1.40
N ASP A 75 3.96 15.25 1.42
CA ASP A 75 2.86 15.24 0.49
C ASP A 75 3.36 15.38 -0.95
N ASP A 76 2.83 14.54 -1.82
CA ASP A 76 3.14 14.53 -3.25
C ASP A 76 1.82 14.32 -4.00
N THR A 77 1.43 15.32 -4.78
CA THR A 77 0.17 15.27 -5.53
C THR A 77 0.12 14.15 -6.56
N MET A 78 1.26 13.63 -6.97
CA MET A 78 1.33 12.52 -7.93
C MET A 78 1.16 11.15 -7.26
N MET A 79 1.11 11.11 -5.93
CA MET A 79 0.98 9.82 -5.23
C MET A 79 -0.33 9.10 -5.57
N ALA A 80 -1.42 9.82 -5.77
CA ALA A 80 -2.69 9.20 -6.14
C ALA A 80 -2.56 8.42 -7.46
N ILE A 81 -1.88 9.00 -8.44
CA ILE A 81 -1.64 8.35 -9.73
C ILE A 81 -0.68 7.17 -9.58
N ARG A 82 0.40 7.34 -8.82
CA ARG A 82 1.35 6.25 -8.57
C ARG A 82 0.69 5.08 -7.87
N MET A 83 -0.12 5.36 -6.86
CA MET A 83 -0.88 4.31 -6.16
C MET A 83 -1.85 3.61 -7.11
N PHE A 84 -2.52 4.35 -7.97
CA PHE A 84 -3.42 3.76 -8.96
C PHE A 84 -2.67 2.83 -9.90
N GLU A 85 -1.51 3.24 -10.41
CA GLU A 85 -0.68 2.40 -11.28
C GLU A 85 -0.23 1.11 -10.57
N TYR A 86 0.26 1.22 -9.35
CA TYR A 86 0.69 0.05 -8.58
C TYR A 86 -0.48 -0.87 -8.26
N ASP A 87 -1.60 -0.31 -7.84
CA ASP A 87 -2.76 -1.09 -7.45
C ASP A 87 -3.38 -1.80 -8.66
N LEU A 88 -3.38 -1.16 -9.81
CA LEU A 88 -3.82 -1.80 -11.05
C LEU A 88 -2.91 -2.99 -11.40
N ALA A 89 -1.60 -2.82 -11.29
CA ALA A 89 -0.66 -3.89 -11.55
C ALA A 89 -0.87 -5.07 -10.60
N ILE A 90 -1.06 -4.80 -9.31
CA ILE A 90 -1.35 -5.83 -8.31
C ILE A 90 -2.66 -6.55 -8.66
N ALA A 91 -3.69 -5.81 -9.00
CA ALA A 91 -4.99 -6.35 -9.33
C ALA A 91 -4.93 -7.24 -10.58
N LEU A 92 -4.17 -6.83 -11.59
CA LEU A 92 -4.02 -7.61 -12.82
C LEU A 92 -3.22 -8.89 -12.61
N GLU A 93 -2.23 -8.89 -11.72
CA GLU A 93 -1.49 -10.11 -11.37
C GLU A 93 -2.39 -11.16 -10.76
N ASN A 94 -3.37 -10.72 -10.00
CA ASN A 94 -4.26 -11.61 -9.26
C ASN A 94 -5.63 -11.77 -9.93
N ARG A 95 -5.73 -11.39 -11.20
CA ARG A 95 -6.99 -11.50 -11.93
C ARG A 95 -7.47 -12.93 -12.01
N ARG A 96 -8.78 -13.09 -11.96
CA ARG A 96 -9.43 -14.38 -12.09
C ARG A 96 -10.29 -14.40 -13.34
N ARG A 97 -10.35 -15.54 -13.98
CA ARG A 97 -11.25 -15.76 -15.12
C ARG A 97 -12.32 -16.78 -14.73
N VAL A 98 -13.57 -16.39 -14.93
CA VAL A 98 -14.71 -17.31 -14.77
C VAL A 98 -15.52 -17.24 -16.07
N GLY A 99 -15.44 -18.31 -16.89
CA GLY A 99 -16.04 -18.30 -18.21
C GLY A 99 -15.37 -17.24 -19.09
N ARG A 100 -16.15 -16.28 -19.57
CA ARG A 100 -15.66 -15.17 -20.41
C ARG A 100 -15.49 -13.87 -19.60
N LYS A 101 -15.68 -13.92 -18.29
CA LYS A 101 -15.56 -12.76 -17.42
C LYS A 101 -14.23 -12.78 -16.69
N PHE A 102 -13.66 -11.60 -16.54
CA PHE A 102 -12.47 -11.39 -15.74
C PHE A 102 -12.83 -10.58 -14.50
N TYR A 103 -12.28 -10.99 -13.37
CA TYR A 103 -12.42 -10.29 -12.09
C TYR A 103 -11.08 -9.72 -11.71
N VAL A 104 -11.05 -8.42 -11.49
CA VAL A 104 -9.85 -7.67 -11.11
C VAL A 104 -10.19 -6.94 -9.82
N GLU A 105 -9.55 -7.33 -8.73
CA GLU A 105 -9.80 -6.75 -7.42
C GLU A 105 -8.61 -5.89 -6.99
N PHE A 106 -8.87 -4.61 -6.75
CA PHE A 106 -7.86 -3.70 -6.27
C PHE A 106 -7.56 -3.95 -4.79
N PRO A 107 -6.29 -3.81 -4.37
CA PRO A 107 -5.97 -3.85 -2.96
C PRO A 107 -6.57 -2.66 -2.24
N LYS A 108 -6.69 -2.76 -0.91
CA LYS A 108 -7.00 -1.61 -0.07
C LYS A 108 -5.70 -0.86 0.18
N SER A 109 -5.65 0.41 -0.18
CA SER A 109 -4.40 1.16 -0.24
C SER A 109 -4.45 2.42 0.58
N CYS A 110 -3.33 2.76 1.19
CA CYS A 110 -3.15 4.06 1.83
C CYS A 110 -1.71 4.53 1.70
N VAL A 111 -1.54 5.83 1.83
CA VAL A 111 -0.23 6.46 1.90
C VAL A 111 -0.10 7.14 3.25
N ILE A 112 0.99 6.86 3.94
CA ILE A 112 1.30 7.51 5.21
C ILE A 112 2.29 8.63 4.91
N TYR A 113 1.89 9.87 5.17
CA TYR A 113 2.79 11.01 5.06
C TYR A 113 3.36 11.32 6.44
N LEU A 114 4.68 11.37 6.53
CA LEU A 114 5.35 11.72 7.77
C LEU A 114 5.25 13.23 8.06
N ARG A 115 5.02 14.00 7.02
CA ARG A 115 4.77 15.44 7.12
C ARG A 115 3.52 15.78 6.33
N SER A 116 2.58 16.44 6.98
CA SER A 116 1.41 16.95 6.30
C SER A 116 1.56 18.46 6.04
N THR A 117 0.88 18.92 5.01
CA THR A 117 0.73 20.34 4.73
C THR A 117 -0.76 20.69 4.84
N LYS A 118 -1.07 21.98 4.78
CA LYS A 118 -2.48 22.41 4.76
C LYS A 118 -3.26 21.88 3.56
N ASN A 119 -2.55 21.40 2.54
CA ASN A 119 -3.16 20.84 1.32
C ASN A 119 -3.29 19.33 1.37
N THR A 120 -2.71 18.66 2.36
CA THR A 120 -2.82 17.22 2.53
C THR A 120 -4.26 16.85 2.87
N ARG A 121 -4.83 15.89 2.15
CA ARG A 121 -6.21 15.45 2.33
C ARG A 121 -6.25 14.03 2.89
N ASP A 122 -7.31 13.72 3.61
CA ASP A 122 -7.52 12.38 4.17
C ASP A 122 -7.83 11.37 3.06
N VAL A 123 -8.46 11.82 1.97
CA VAL A 123 -8.82 10.96 0.85
C VAL A 123 -8.44 11.67 -0.44
N GLU A 124 -7.73 10.95 -1.30
CA GLU A 124 -7.46 11.36 -2.65
C GLU A 124 -8.30 10.54 -3.62
N GLU A 125 -8.72 11.15 -4.73
CA GLU A 125 -9.59 10.49 -5.69
C GLU A 125 -8.95 10.43 -7.06
N VAL A 126 -9.11 9.28 -7.72
CA VAL A 126 -8.80 9.10 -9.14
C VAL A 126 -10.11 8.73 -9.84
N LYS A 127 -10.52 9.54 -10.80
CA LYS A 127 -11.72 9.28 -11.58
C LYS A 127 -11.35 8.68 -12.92
N VAL A 128 -11.97 7.55 -13.23
CA VAL A 128 -11.79 6.89 -14.52
C VAL A 128 -13.01 7.22 -15.38
N LEU A 129 -12.77 7.84 -16.52
CA LEU A 129 -13.82 8.29 -17.40
C LEU A 129 -13.85 7.45 -18.69
N PHE A 130 -15.05 7.20 -19.21
CA PHE A 130 -15.27 6.45 -20.45
C PHE A 130 -16.01 7.30 -21.47
#